data_95b44c80625e2ad7c654d42884706464
#
_entry.id   95b44c80625e2ad7c654d42884706464
#
_cell.length_a   1.000
_cell.length_b   1.000
_cell.length_c   1.000
_cell.angle_alpha   90.00
_cell.angle_beta   90.00
_cell.angle_gamma   90.00
#
_symmetry.space_group_name_H-M   'P 1'
#
loop_
_entity.id
_entity.type
_entity.pdbx_description
1 polymer ?
#
loop_
_entity_poly.entity_id
_entity_poly.type
_entity_poly.pdbx_seq_one_letter_code
_entity_poly.pdbx_strand_id
1 'polypeptide(L)'
;MKLFTLVTIFLSYEVFAAIPLGIPLTVEQLKEIKRNQGIIRNIKQNYFKNRKYYSHLPPIIHLTEEQEAEILEHYRHFFRAFPPETLSSYVFNGTEYGADPDPYASAPVGFEAVCPSTSVYEDILFTVNDINEVLQMIQMESFEQWVLNETCDSTSGNVVGTVCLERERLIDAVVINLETSDTTFEQIKVFCCSAYSDIS
;
A
#
# COMPACT_ATOMS: atom_id res chain seq x y z
N MET A 1 -39.91 -37.25 -11.05
CA MET A 1 -38.60 -36.77 -11.49
C MET A 1 -38.48 -35.30 -11.11
N LYS A 2 -37.70 -34.98 -10.06
CA LYS A 2 -37.40 -33.57 -9.68
C LYS A 2 -36.08 -33.19 -10.31
N LEU A 3 -36.16 -32.20 -11.22
CA LEU A 3 -34.99 -31.61 -11.88
C LEU A 3 -34.30 -30.69 -10.87
N PHE A 4 -33.14 -31.07 -10.37
CA PHE A 4 -32.28 -30.19 -9.57
C PHE A 4 -31.53 -29.28 -10.54
N THR A 5 -31.90 -28.02 -10.59
CA THR A 5 -31.13 -26.99 -11.29
C THR A 5 -29.97 -26.59 -10.40
N LEU A 6 -28.77 -27.04 -10.78
CA LEU A 6 -27.50 -26.65 -10.15
C LEU A 6 -27.20 -25.22 -10.57
N VAL A 7 -27.44 -24.25 -9.69
CA VAL A 7 -27.03 -22.85 -9.88
C VAL A 7 -25.55 -22.78 -9.50
N THR A 8 -24.67 -22.78 -10.49
CA THR A 8 -23.23 -22.52 -10.31
C THR A 8 -23.06 -21.02 -10.16
N ILE A 9 -22.88 -20.57 -8.92
CA ILE A 9 -22.49 -19.19 -8.64
C ILE A 9 -21.00 -19.09 -9.00
N PHE A 10 -20.69 -18.52 -10.16
CA PHE A 10 -19.37 -18.05 -10.47
C PHE A 10 -19.10 -16.82 -9.59
N LEU A 11 -18.40 -17.00 -8.48
CA LEU A 11 -17.71 -15.93 -7.81
C LEU A 11 -16.56 -15.51 -8.73
N SER A 12 -16.81 -14.50 -9.55
CA SER A 12 -15.75 -13.79 -10.25
C SER A 12 -14.92 -13.09 -9.18
N TYR A 13 -13.84 -13.70 -8.76
CA TYR A 13 -12.74 -12.97 -8.14
C TYR A 13 -12.22 -12.04 -9.24
N GLU A 14 -12.55 -10.76 -9.15
CA GLU A 14 -11.86 -9.75 -9.92
C GLU A 14 -10.42 -9.74 -9.41
N VAL A 15 -9.57 -10.51 -10.06
CA VAL A 15 -8.13 -10.34 -9.96
C VAL A 15 -7.87 -8.98 -10.61
N PHE A 16 -7.64 -7.95 -9.80
CA PHE A 16 -7.18 -6.67 -10.31
C PHE A 16 -5.79 -6.91 -10.92
N ALA A 17 -5.79 -7.19 -12.21
CA ALA A 17 -4.56 -7.35 -12.94
C ALA A 17 -3.80 -6.03 -12.95
N ALA A 18 -2.48 -6.09 -12.75
CA ALA A 18 -1.59 -4.95 -12.94
C ALA A 18 -1.88 -4.29 -14.31
N ILE A 19 -2.03 -2.98 -14.31
CA ILE A 19 -2.25 -2.21 -15.55
C ILE A 19 -0.90 -1.68 -16.01
N PRO A 20 -0.36 -2.19 -17.14
CA PRO A 20 0.88 -1.66 -17.68
C PRO A 20 0.73 -0.18 -18.03
N LEU A 21 1.66 0.66 -17.59
CA LEU A 21 1.66 2.08 -17.94
C LEU A 21 2.07 2.33 -19.38
N GLY A 22 2.72 1.35 -20.01
CA GLY A 22 3.24 1.48 -21.37
C GLY A 22 4.54 2.29 -21.45
N ILE A 23 5.12 2.67 -20.32
CA ILE A 23 6.36 3.42 -20.22
C ILE A 23 7.52 2.43 -20.17
N PRO A 24 8.30 2.25 -21.24
CA PRO A 24 9.34 1.23 -21.27
C PRO A 24 10.52 1.62 -20.39
N LEU A 25 11.08 0.65 -19.70
CA LEU A 25 12.35 0.82 -18.99
C LEU A 25 13.52 0.85 -20.00
N THR A 26 14.53 1.65 -19.72
CA THR A 26 15.76 1.71 -20.54
C THR A 26 16.56 0.41 -20.41
N VAL A 27 17.47 0.18 -21.35
CA VAL A 27 18.37 -0.98 -21.36
C VAL A 27 19.22 -1.04 -20.08
N GLU A 28 19.63 0.12 -19.57
CA GLU A 28 20.42 0.26 -18.35
C GLU A 28 19.60 -0.12 -17.12
N GLN A 29 18.36 0.36 -17.01
CA GLN A 29 17.42 0.01 -15.94
C GLN A 29 17.13 -1.50 -15.93
N LEU A 30 16.89 -2.09 -17.10
CA LEU A 30 16.68 -3.54 -17.24
C LEU A 30 17.92 -4.36 -16.84
N LYS A 31 19.12 -3.90 -17.18
CA LYS A 31 20.37 -4.54 -16.75
C LYS A 31 20.54 -4.47 -15.22
N GLU A 32 20.17 -3.33 -14.61
CA GLU A 32 20.25 -3.16 -13.17
C GLU A 32 19.29 -4.09 -12.43
N ILE A 33 18.02 -4.18 -12.86
CA ILE A 33 17.05 -5.13 -12.32
C ILE A 33 17.59 -6.56 -12.44
N LYS A 34 18.09 -6.94 -13.61
CA LYS A 34 18.65 -8.29 -13.85
C LYS A 34 19.85 -8.60 -12.95
N ARG A 35 20.73 -7.63 -12.73
CA ARG A 35 21.88 -7.76 -11.82
C ARG A 35 21.45 -8.04 -10.39
N ASN A 36 20.34 -7.44 -9.96
CA ASN A 36 19.86 -7.48 -8.58
C ASN A 36 18.81 -8.58 -8.31
N GLN A 37 18.54 -9.47 -9.25
CA GLN A 37 17.55 -10.56 -9.10
C GLN A 37 17.76 -11.42 -7.84
N GLY A 38 19.01 -11.60 -7.40
CA GLY A 38 19.31 -12.34 -6.17
C GLY A 38 18.80 -11.62 -4.92
N ILE A 39 18.94 -10.28 -4.87
CA ILE A 39 18.45 -9.45 -3.75
C ILE A 39 16.92 -9.40 -3.80
N ILE A 40 16.33 -9.18 -4.96
CA ILE A 40 14.87 -9.14 -5.17
C ILE A 40 14.23 -10.45 -4.68
N ARG A 41 14.80 -11.60 -5.03
CA ARG A 41 14.32 -12.91 -4.54
C ARG A 41 14.43 -13.03 -3.02
N ASN A 42 15.50 -12.50 -2.42
CA ASN A 42 15.67 -12.50 -0.98
C ASN A 42 14.62 -11.63 -0.27
N ILE A 43 14.29 -10.46 -0.82
CA ILE A 43 13.21 -9.62 -0.32
C ILE A 43 11.89 -10.39 -0.32
N LYS A 44 11.53 -11.00 -1.44
CA LYS A 44 10.32 -11.81 -1.56
C LYS A 44 10.22 -12.88 -0.48
N GLN A 45 11.32 -13.60 -0.22
CA GLN A 45 11.36 -14.67 0.76
C GLN A 45 11.26 -14.18 2.22
N ASN A 46 11.72 -12.97 2.50
CA ASN A 46 11.83 -12.43 3.85
C ASN A 46 10.79 -11.36 4.17
N TYR A 47 10.03 -10.88 3.20
CA TYR A 47 9.03 -9.83 3.38
C TYR A 47 8.10 -10.11 4.56
N PHE A 48 7.61 -11.34 4.69
CA PHE A 48 6.71 -11.75 5.77
C PHE A 48 7.42 -12.04 7.10
N LYS A 49 8.72 -12.34 7.08
CA LYS A 49 9.46 -12.69 8.28
C LYS A 49 9.99 -11.47 9.04
N ASN A 50 10.37 -10.42 8.32
CA ASN A 50 11.09 -9.27 8.85
C ASN A 50 10.52 -7.96 8.30
N ARG A 51 9.29 -7.63 8.68
CA ARG A 51 8.56 -6.43 8.22
C ARG A 51 9.32 -5.09 8.38
N LYS A 52 10.37 -5.04 9.19
CA LYS A 52 11.08 -3.79 9.54
C LYS A 52 12.53 -3.69 9.09
N TYR A 53 13.18 -4.75 8.61
CA TYR A 53 14.62 -4.71 8.33
C TYR A 53 15.00 -5.54 7.12
N TYR A 54 15.01 -4.89 5.97
CA TYR A 54 15.80 -5.38 4.85
C TYR A 54 17.23 -4.90 5.07
N SER A 55 18.13 -5.78 5.47
CA SER A 55 19.54 -5.43 5.64
C SER A 55 20.21 -5.04 4.32
N HIS A 56 19.65 -5.46 3.19
CA HIS A 56 20.17 -5.19 1.86
C HIS A 56 18.99 -4.95 0.91
N LEU A 57 18.70 -3.68 0.65
CA LEU A 57 17.79 -3.28 -0.41
C LEU A 57 18.52 -3.33 -1.76
N PRO A 58 17.84 -3.65 -2.87
CA PRO A 58 18.39 -3.46 -4.19
C PRO A 58 18.63 -1.98 -4.44
N PRO A 59 19.55 -1.61 -5.32
CA PRO A 59 19.66 -0.24 -5.78
C PRO A 59 18.32 0.23 -6.35
N ILE A 60 17.99 1.48 -6.07
CA ILE A 60 16.79 2.12 -6.59
C ILE A 60 16.96 2.32 -8.10
N ILE A 61 15.98 1.90 -8.87
CA ILE A 61 15.92 2.18 -10.30
C ILE A 61 15.37 3.59 -10.46
N HIS A 62 16.23 4.51 -10.84
CA HIS A 62 15.84 5.88 -11.12
C HIS A 62 15.24 5.98 -12.52
N LEU A 63 14.15 6.71 -12.64
CA LEU A 63 13.52 7.01 -13.93
C LEU A 63 14.29 8.14 -14.64
N THR A 64 14.14 8.24 -15.94
CA THR A 64 14.59 9.41 -16.69
C THR A 64 13.57 10.54 -16.56
N GLU A 65 13.99 11.78 -16.84
CA GLU A 65 13.11 12.95 -16.82
C GLU A 65 11.89 12.77 -17.74
N GLU A 66 12.08 12.12 -18.90
CA GLU A 66 11.01 11.85 -19.84
C GLU A 66 10.00 10.83 -19.27
N GLN A 67 10.50 9.76 -18.62
CA GLN A 67 9.63 8.76 -17.95
C GLN A 67 8.85 9.40 -16.80
N GLU A 68 9.49 10.22 -15.98
CA GLU A 68 8.84 10.95 -14.87
C GLU A 68 7.76 11.91 -15.40
N ALA A 69 8.04 12.65 -16.47
CA ALA A 69 7.09 13.57 -17.08
C ALA A 69 5.85 12.84 -17.61
N GLU A 70 6.03 11.68 -18.26
CA GLU A 70 4.94 10.86 -18.79
C GLU A 70 4.09 10.28 -17.65
N ILE A 71 4.71 9.83 -16.56
CA ILE A 71 3.99 9.37 -15.36
C ILE A 71 3.18 10.50 -14.73
N LEU A 72 3.78 11.68 -14.57
CA LEU A 72 3.10 12.83 -13.99
C LEU A 72 1.95 13.35 -14.86
N GLU A 73 2.00 13.19 -16.18
CA GLU A 73 0.90 13.57 -17.05
C GLU A 73 -0.38 12.79 -16.73
N HIS A 74 -0.26 11.49 -16.43
CA HIS A 74 -1.41 10.61 -16.24
C HIS A 74 -1.73 10.30 -14.78
N TYR A 75 -0.72 10.27 -13.92
CA TYR A 75 -0.82 9.75 -12.54
C TYR A 75 -0.44 10.77 -11.46
N ARG A 76 -0.42 12.07 -11.79
CA ARG A 76 0.00 13.14 -10.87
C ARG A 76 -0.71 13.11 -9.51
N HIS A 77 -1.93 12.66 -9.45
CA HIS A 77 -2.73 12.62 -8.22
C HIS A 77 -2.19 11.65 -7.16
N PHE A 78 -1.33 10.71 -7.54
CA PHE A 78 -0.63 9.82 -6.60
C PHE A 78 0.60 10.46 -5.96
N PHE A 79 1.09 11.57 -6.50
CA PHE A 79 2.36 12.18 -6.13
C PHE A 79 2.15 13.52 -5.44
N ARG A 80 2.87 13.76 -4.34
CA ARG A 80 2.85 15.00 -3.58
C ARG A 80 4.25 15.41 -3.16
N ALA A 81 4.51 16.71 -3.10
CA ALA A 81 5.80 17.24 -2.66
C ALA A 81 6.04 17.07 -1.14
N PHE A 82 4.96 16.90 -0.37
CA PHE A 82 5.03 16.75 1.08
C PHE A 82 4.04 15.66 1.52
N PRO A 83 4.31 14.99 2.65
CA PRO A 83 3.35 14.05 3.20
C PRO A 83 2.03 14.79 3.46
N PRO A 84 0.89 14.12 3.25
CA PRO A 84 -0.38 14.64 3.71
C PRO A 84 -0.26 14.98 5.20
N GLU A 85 -0.84 16.08 5.62
CA GLU A 85 -0.90 16.39 7.05
C GLU A 85 -1.56 15.20 7.74
N THR A 86 -0.82 14.54 8.63
CA THR A 86 -1.44 13.59 9.54
C THR A 86 -2.41 14.42 10.35
N LEU A 87 -3.70 14.15 10.18
CA LEU A 87 -4.74 14.78 11.00
C LEU A 87 -4.53 14.33 12.45
N SER A 88 -3.46 14.86 13.06
CA SER A 88 -3.24 14.71 14.48
C SER A 88 -4.41 15.41 15.16
N SER A 89 -5.35 14.59 15.65
CA SER A 89 -6.50 14.99 16.44
C SER A 89 -7.20 16.24 15.88
N TYR A 90 -8.03 16.08 14.85
CA TYR A 90 -9.10 17.05 14.64
C TYR A 90 -9.93 17.07 15.91
N VAL A 91 -9.70 18.10 16.72
CA VAL A 91 -10.67 18.50 17.72
C VAL A 91 -11.89 18.95 16.93
N PHE A 92 -12.84 18.05 16.77
CA PHE A 92 -14.13 18.36 16.17
C PHE A 92 -14.85 19.31 17.15
N ASN A 93 -14.61 20.60 17.01
CA ASN A 93 -15.52 21.60 17.57
C ASN A 93 -16.79 21.51 16.73
N GLY A 94 -17.81 20.85 17.29
CA GLY A 94 -19.03 20.37 16.63
C GLY A 94 -19.96 21.42 16.03
N THR A 95 -19.48 22.29 15.12
CA THR A 95 -20.30 23.31 14.47
C THR A 95 -20.06 23.53 12.97
N GLU A 96 -19.31 22.70 12.27
CA GLU A 96 -19.25 22.80 10.80
C GLU A 96 -19.64 21.50 10.12
N TYR A 97 -20.93 21.38 9.82
CA TYR A 97 -21.46 20.50 8.78
C TYR A 97 -21.06 21.10 7.42
N GLY A 98 -20.23 20.41 6.62
CA GLY A 98 -20.01 20.85 5.25
C GLY A 98 -18.84 20.33 4.46
N ALA A 99 -17.99 19.48 5.00
CA ALA A 99 -16.98 18.78 4.19
C ALA A 99 -17.30 17.30 4.16
N ASP A 100 -17.27 16.68 2.97
CA ASP A 100 -17.35 15.22 2.84
C ASP A 100 -16.34 14.60 3.78
N PRO A 101 -16.76 13.69 4.67
CA PRO A 101 -15.82 13.06 5.60
C PRO A 101 -14.82 12.27 4.77
N ASP A 102 -13.55 12.65 4.84
CA ASP A 102 -12.46 11.82 4.37
C ASP A 102 -12.64 10.44 5.04
N PRO A 103 -12.82 9.35 4.29
CA PRO A 103 -13.01 8.03 4.85
C PRO A 103 -11.84 7.56 5.71
N TYR A 104 -10.74 8.31 5.72
CA TYR A 104 -9.55 8.09 6.53
C TYR A 104 -9.40 9.08 7.69
N ALA A 105 -10.38 9.97 7.91
CA ALA A 105 -10.36 10.87 9.05
C ALA A 105 -10.37 10.07 10.37
N SER A 106 -9.47 10.43 11.28
CA SER A 106 -9.44 9.88 12.64
C SER A 106 -10.79 10.03 13.32
N ALA A 107 -11.14 9.07 14.19
CA ALA A 107 -12.40 9.03 14.90
C ALA A 107 -12.80 10.40 15.49
N PRO A 108 -14.10 10.76 15.46
CA PRO A 108 -14.58 12.02 16.06
C PRO A 108 -14.19 12.13 17.54
N VAL A 109 -13.94 13.37 17.99
CA VAL A 109 -13.59 13.63 19.39
C VAL A 109 -14.66 13.08 20.33
N GLY A 110 -14.22 12.28 21.30
CA GLY A 110 -15.10 11.57 22.23
C GLY A 110 -15.32 10.10 21.91
N PHE A 111 -14.79 9.60 20.79
CA PHE A 111 -14.74 8.18 20.47
C PHE A 111 -13.29 7.71 20.59
N GLU A 112 -12.99 6.84 21.52
CA GLU A 112 -11.73 6.13 21.55
C GLU A 112 -11.74 5.08 20.42
N ALA A 113 -10.66 5.02 19.65
CA ALA A 113 -10.49 3.93 18.69
C ALA A 113 -10.56 2.59 19.42
N VAL A 114 -11.26 1.62 18.85
CA VAL A 114 -11.34 0.26 19.43
C VAL A 114 -9.94 -0.32 19.59
N CYS A 115 -9.08 -0.11 18.60
CA CYS A 115 -7.67 -0.45 18.64
C CYS A 115 -6.83 0.85 18.64
N PRO A 116 -6.06 1.10 19.72
CA PRO A 116 -5.10 2.19 19.68
C PRO A 116 -4.04 1.91 18.62
N SER A 117 -3.79 2.89 17.76
CA SER A 117 -2.84 2.77 16.66
C SER A 117 -2.13 4.08 16.40
N THR A 118 -0.89 3.96 15.95
CA THR A 118 -0.10 5.07 15.43
C THR A 118 -0.10 5.03 13.92
N SER A 119 -0.51 6.12 13.30
CA SER A 119 -0.57 6.28 11.84
C SER A 119 0.51 7.24 11.37
N VAL A 120 1.29 6.84 10.37
CA VAL A 120 2.38 7.66 9.80
C VAL A 120 2.32 7.56 8.27
N TYR A 121 2.50 8.69 7.58
CA TYR A 121 2.75 8.68 6.14
C TYR A 121 4.24 8.41 5.89
N GLU A 122 4.52 7.42 5.08
CA GLU A 122 5.87 6.99 4.74
C GLU A 122 6.07 6.97 3.21
N ASP A 123 7.25 7.35 2.76
CA ASP A 123 7.75 7.23 1.40
C ASP A 123 8.34 5.83 1.16
N ILE A 124 7.49 4.83 1.11
CA ILE A 124 7.93 3.43 0.95
C ILE A 124 8.68 3.26 -0.38
N LEU A 125 9.87 2.65 -0.33
CA LEU A 125 10.65 2.38 -1.53
C LEU A 125 10.36 1.02 -2.16
N PHE A 126 10.15 -0.01 -1.33
CA PHE A 126 9.89 -1.38 -1.80
C PHE A 126 8.75 -2.01 -1.03
N THR A 127 7.92 -2.74 -1.75
CA THR A 127 6.78 -3.48 -1.20
C THR A 127 6.51 -4.72 -2.05
N VAL A 128 5.38 -5.38 -1.84
CA VAL A 128 4.91 -6.47 -2.68
C VAL A 128 3.45 -6.26 -3.07
N ASN A 129 3.02 -6.84 -4.19
CA ASN A 129 1.62 -6.90 -4.58
C ASN A 129 0.88 -8.07 -3.89
N ASP A 130 -0.37 -8.29 -4.26
CA ASP A 130 -1.24 -9.34 -3.72
C ASP A 130 -0.70 -10.77 -3.96
N ILE A 131 0.02 -10.99 -5.06
CA ILE A 131 0.66 -12.26 -5.40
C ILE A 131 2.13 -12.35 -4.94
N ASN A 132 2.58 -11.38 -4.13
CA ASN A 132 3.92 -11.31 -3.55
C ASN A 132 5.07 -11.09 -4.55
N GLU A 133 4.82 -10.44 -5.66
CA GLU A 133 5.89 -9.91 -6.51
C GLU A 133 6.48 -8.67 -5.89
N VAL A 134 7.79 -8.50 -6.02
CA VAL A 134 8.51 -7.35 -5.44
C VAL A 134 8.37 -6.14 -6.34
N LEU A 135 7.91 -5.07 -5.74
CA LEU A 135 7.65 -3.79 -6.39
C LEU A 135 8.56 -2.71 -5.82
N GLN A 136 9.07 -1.86 -6.70
CA GLN A 136 9.67 -0.60 -6.31
C GLN A 136 8.64 0.50 -6.50
N MET A 137 8.33 1.25 -5.44
CA MET A 137 7.54 2.47 -5.53
C MET A 137 8.30 3.51 -6.37
N ILE A 138 7.60 4.15 -7.28
CA ILE A 138 8.19 5.25 -8.03
C ILE A 138 8.19 6.48 -7.13
N GLN A 139 9.40 6.92 -6.76
CA GLN A 139 9.63 8.16 -6.01
C GLN A 139 10.46 9.09 -6.88
N MET A 140 10.06 10.34 -6.99
CA MET A 140 10.73 11.37 -7.80
C MET A 140 11.37 12.40 -6.87
N GLU A 141 12.37 13.15 -7.34
CA GLU A 141 13.10 14.12 -6.51
C GLU A 141 12.18 15.17 -5.85
N SER A 142 11.14 15.58 -6.54
CA SER A 142 10.22 16.63 -6.07
C SER A 142 8.81 16.15 -5.73
N PHE A 143 8.50 14.89 -6.03
CA PHE A 143 7.16 14.32 -5.86
C PHE A 143 7.24 12.86 -5.44
N GLU A 144 6.64 12.54 -4.33
CA GLU A 144 6.65 11.21 -3.71
C GLU A 144 5.24 10.63 -3.60
N GLN A 145 5.14 9.32 -3.58
CA GLN A 145 3.94 8.61 -3.23
C GLN A 145 3.96 8.33 -1.72
N TRP A 146 3.08 9.00 -1.01
CA TRP A 146 2.96 8.85 0.44
C TRP A 146 1.94 7.78 0.79
N VAL A 147 2.35 6.83 1.59
CA VAL A 147 1.53 5.71 2.04
C VAL A 147 1.23 5.84 3.51
N LEU A 148 -0.05 5.81 3.88
CA LEU A 148 -0.45 5.75 5.27
C LEU A 148 -0.21 4.34 5.81
N ASN A 149 0.73 4.22 6.73
CA ASN A 149 1.04 3.00 7.44
C ASN A 149 0.54 3.09 8.89
N GLU A 150 -0.10 2.04 9.38
CA GLU A 150 -0.68 2.01 10.73
C GLU A 150 -0.14 0.83 11.50
N THR A 151 0.37 1.11 12.69
CA THR A 151 0.87 0.10 13.64
C THR A 151 -0.04 0.04 14.85
N CYS A 152 -0.43 -1.14 15.29
CA CYS A 152 -1.15 -1.28 16.54
C CYS A 152 -0.24 -0.97 17.73
N ASP A 153 -0.65 -0.05 18.60
CA ASP A 153 0.10 0.31 19.82
C ASP A 153 -0.02 -0.77 20.90
N SER A 154 -1.08 -1.58 20.81
CA SER A 154 -1.38 -2.66 21.74
C SER A 154 -2.03 -3.85 21.03
N THR A 155 -1.80 -5.05 21.53
CA THR A 155 -2.52 -6.26 21.11
C THR A 155 -3.92 -6.37 21.72
N SER A 156 -4.23 -5.56 22.72
CA SER A 156 -5.55 -5.50 23.35
C SER A 156 -6.27 -4.24 22.93
N GLY A 157 -7.52 -4.36 22.55
CA GLY A 157 -8.37 -3.21 22.24
C GLY A 157 -8.89 -2.51 23.50
N ASN A 158 -9.40 -1.28 23.33
CA ASN A 158 -10.05 -0.50 24.39
C ASN A 158 -11.43 -1.07 24.79
N VAL A 159 -11.96 -1.99 23.99
CA VAL A 159 -13.22 -2.70 24.25
C VAL A 159 -12.90 -4.12 24.72
N VAL A 160 -13.54 -4.55 25.83
CA VAL A 160 -13.35 -5.89 26.38
C VAL A 160 -13.70 -6.96 25.35
N GLY A 161 -12.84 -7.98 25.23
CA GLY A 161 -12.99 -9.05 24.23
C GLY A 161 -12.54 -8.64 22.81
N THR A 162 -11.75 -7.58 22.68
CA THR A 162 -11.19 -7.16 21.39
C THR A 162 -9.69 -7.39 21.38
N VAL A 163 -9.19 -8.00 20.29
CA VAL A 163 -7.78 -8.17 19.98
C VAL A 163 -7.41 -7.28 18.81
N CYS A 164 -6.31 -6.57 18.91
CA CYS A 164 -5.78 -5.70 17.88
C CYS A 164 -4.63 -6.39 17.13
N LEU A 165 -4.76 -6.52 15.83
CA LEU A 165 -3.77 -7.17 14.98
C LEU A 165 -3.45 -6.31 13.77
N GLU A 166 -2.17 -6.26 13.42
CA GLU A 166 -1.74 -5.68 12.14
C GLU A 166 -2.19 -6.59 10.99
N ARG A 167 -2.85 -5.99 10.01
CA ARG A 167 -3.28 -6.66 8.78
C ARG A 167 -2.69 -5.98 7.56
N GLU A 168 -2.56 -6.77 6.51
CA GLU A 168 -2.28 -6.25 5.19
C GLU A 168 -3.57 -5.70 4.58
N ARG A 169 -3.47 -4.52 3.99
CA ARG A 169 -4.49 -3.95 3.10
C ARG A 169 -3.86 -3.66 1.75
N LEU A 170 -4.66 -3.61 0.72
CA LEU A 170 -4.24 -3.26 -0.63
C LEU A 170 -4.58 -1.80 -0.89
N ILE A 171 -3.64 -1.06 -1.45
CA ILE A 171 -3.83 0.29 -1.97
C ILE A 171 -3.24 0.39 -3.36
N ASP A 172 -3.77 1.28 -4.16
CA ASP A 172 -3.29 1.53 -5.51
C ASP A 172 -2.00 2.35 -5.51
N ALA A 173 -1.05 1.99 -6.37
CA ALA A 173 0.22 2.69 -6.51
C ALA A 173 0.80 2.60 -7.93
N VAL A 174 1.67 3.54 -8.25
CA VAL A 174 2.48 3.56 -9.48
C VAL A 174 3.85 2.99 -9.16
N VAL A 175 4.22 1.89 -9.80
CA VAL A 175 5.38 1.10 -9.39
C VAL A 175 6.20 0.60 -10.58
N ILE A 176 7.42 0.15 -10.30
CA ILE A 176 8.19 -0.73 -11.18
C ILE A 176 8.06 -2.14 -10.61
N ASN A 177 7.47 -3.04 -11.36
CA ASN A 177 7.46 -4.46 -11.01
C ASN A 177 8.85 -5.04 -11.34
N LEU A 178 9.60 -5.41 -10.30
CA LEU A 178 10.99 -5.86 -10.45
C LEU A 178 11.11 -7.31 -10.96
N GLU A 179 10.01 -8.06 -10.97
CA GLU A 179 9.99 -9.43 -11.49
C GLU A 179 9.64 -9.45 -12.98
N THR A 180 8.67 -8.66 -13.42
CA THR A 180 8.28 -8.53 -14.84
C THR A 180 9.12 -7.49 -15.58
N SER A 181 9.76 -6.57 -14.84
CA SER A 181 10.54 -5.46 -15.38
C SER A 181 9.68 -4.45 -16.17
N ASP A 182 8.48 -4.18 -15.68
CA ASP A 182 7.53 -3.25 -16.27
C ASP A 182 7.18 -2.12 -15.31
N THR A 183 6.83 -0.96 -15.87
CA THR A 183 6.16 0.09 -15.11
C THR A 183 4.66 -0.18 -15.11
N THR A 184 4.06 -0.22 -13.92
CA THR A 184 2.67 -0.64 -13.74
C THR A 184 1.93 0.23 -12.74
N PHE A 185 0.61 0.29 -12.91
CA PHE A 185 -0.31 0.71 -11.88
C PHE A 185 -0.94 -0.54 -11.28
N GLU A 186 -0.68 -0.80 -10.01
CA GLU A 186 -1.13 -2.03 -9.36
C GLU A 186 -1.33 -1.85 -7.85
N GLN A 187 -1.95 -2.83 -7.24
CA GLN A 187 -2.21 -2.84 -5.81
C GLN A 187 -0.99 -3.31 -5.05
N ILE A 188 -0.61 -2.55 -4.03
CA ILE A 188 0.49 -2.84 -3.13
C ILE A 188 -0.03 -3.19 -1.74
N LYS A 189 0.72 -4.01 -1.00
CA LYS A 189 0.43 -4.34 0.39
C LYS A 189 1.00 -3.29 1.33
N VAL A 190 0.14 -2.78 2.20
CA VAL A 190 0.49 -1.91 3.32
C VAL A 190 -0.15 -2.43 4.60
N PHE A 191 0.25 -1.91 5.75
CA PHE A 191 -0.28 -2.39 7.03
C PHE A 191 -1.31 -1.44 7.61
N CYS A 192 -2.32 -2.03 8.26
CA CYS A 192 -3.28 -1.31 9.09
C CYS A 192 -3.55 -2.07 10.39
N CYS A 193 -3.89 -1.32 11.42
CA CYS A 193 -4.35 -1.90 12.67
C CYS A 193 -5.84 -2.23 12.59
N SER A 194 -6.21 -3.46 12.91
CA SER A 194 -7.59 -3.95 12.83
C SER A 194 -8.04 -4.61 14.11
N ALA A 195 -9.30 -4.36 14.48
CA ALA A 195 -9.95 -4.93 15.65
C ALA A 195 -10.64 -6.25 15.31
N TYR A 196 -10.46 -7.25 16.16
CA TYR A 196 -11.12 -8.55 16.09
C TYR A 196 -11.82 -8.84 17.41
N SER A 197 -13.00 -9.44 17.35
CA SER A 197 -13.63 -9.98 18.54
C SER A 197 -12.89 -11.26 18.98
N ASP A 198 -12.48 -11.33 20.25
CA ASP A 198 -12.01 -12.57 20.86
C ASP A 198 -13.26 -13.43 21.15
N ILE A 199 -13.62 -14.28 20.19
CA ILE A 199 -14.69 -15.27 20.35
C ILE A 199 -14.01 -16.53 20.92
N SER A 200 -13.73 -16.53 22.22
CA SER A 200 -13.32 -17.72 22.96
C SER A 200 -14.54 -18.51 23.46
#